data_f1f171996566d4a360f246cfd8dd4128
#
_entry.id   f1f171996566d4a360f246cfd8dd4128
#
_cell.length_a   1.000
_cell.length_b   1.000
_cell.length_c   1.000
_cell.angle_alpha   90.00
_cell.angle_beta   90.00
_cell.angle_gamma   90.00
#
_symmetry.space_group_name_H-M   'P 1'
#
loop_
_entity.id
_entity.type
_entity.pdbx_description
1 polymer ?
#
loop_
_entity_poly.entity_id
_entity_poly.type
_entity_poly.pdbx_seq_one_letter_code
_entity_poly.pdbx_strand_id
1 'polypeptide(L)'
;MRVEVFDEDGHPVVGAPGELVCTAPFPSMPVSFWNDPDGARYRAAYFERFPGVWHHGDWAELDEHGGMRIHGRSDATLNPGGVRIGTAEIYRQVEQVPEVLESLVIGQTIPDGTGSDVRIVLFVRLREGVQLDEALRERIRAHVRAHASPHHVPRKIVQVADIPRTISGKITELAVRDVVHGRPVRNTDALANPAALDLFRDLPELRD
;
A
#
# COMPACT_ATOMS: atom_id res chain seq x y z
N MET A 1 -6.11 -16.30 19.03
CA MET A 1 -5.01 -15.40 18.63
C MET A 1 -5.22 -14.10 19.38
N ARG A 2 -4.21 -13.56 20.03
CA ARG A 2 -4.31 -12.28 20.74
C ARG A 2 -3.77 -11.19 19.83
N VAL A 3 -4.67 -10.38 19.30
CA VAL A 3 -4.37 -9.33 18.32
C VAL A 3 -4.53 -7.97 18.99
N GLU A 4 -3.58 -7.08 18.74
CA GLU A 4 -3.57 -5.71 19.24
C GLU A 4 -3.08 -4.78 18.13
N VAL A 5 -3.28 -3.47 18.30
CA VAL A 5 -2.72 -2.43 17.44
C VAL A 5 -1.74 -1.62 18.27
N PHE A 6 -0.51 -1.46 17.80
CA PHE A 6 0.55 -0.71 18.48
C PHE A 6 0.84 0.61 17.77
N ASP A 7 1.13 1.64 18.57
CA ASP A 7 1.71 2.89 18.07
C ASP A 7 3.19 2.70 17.66
N GLU A 8 3.85 3.79 17.30
CA GLU A 8 5.26 3.75 16.87
C GLU A 8 6.22 3.39 18.01
N ASP A 9 5.82 3.66 19.26
CA ASP A 9 6.60 3.38 20.46
C ASP A 9 6.34 1.97 21.02
N GLY A 10 5.43 1.20 20.41
CA GLY A 10 5.08 -0.16 20.82
C GLY A 10 4.07 -0.24 21.96
N HIS A 11 3.28 0.81 22.17
CA HIS A 11 2.20 0.80 23.14
C HIS A 11 0.87 0.44 22.45
N PRO A 12 0.01 -0.37 23.12
CA PRO A 12 -1.32 -0.69 22.60
C PRO A 12 -2.20 0.55 22.49
N VAL A 13 -2.90 0.69 21.35
CA VAL A 13 -3.85 1.76 21.10
C VAL A 13 -5.20 1.20 20.66
N VAL A 14 -6.29 1.91 21.01
CA VAL A 14 -7.67 1.61 20.59
C VAL A 14 -8.28 2.91 20.07
N GLY A 15 -9.03 2.83 18.96
CA GLY A 15 -9.63 3.99 18.30
C GLY A 15 -8.63 4.87 17.55
N ALA A 16 -7.42 4.36 17.31
CA ALA A 16 -6.39 5.03 16.54
C ALA A 16 -5.67 4.02 15.63
N PRO A 17 -5.24 4.43 14.42
CA PRO A 17 -4.47 3.57 13.54
C PRO A 17 -3.06 3.29 14.05
N GLY A 18 -2.57 2.08 13.82
CA GLY A 18 -1.24 1.63 14.20
C GLY A 18 -0.84 0.33 13.53
N GLU A 19 0.22 -0.28 14.01
CA GLU A 19 0.72 -1.56 13.51
C GLU A 19 -0.06 -2.73 14.09
N LEU A 20 -0.58 -3.59 13.22
CA LEU A 20 -1.22 -4.83 13.63
C LEU A 20 -0.17 -5.80 14.20
N VAL A 21 -0.38 -6.25 15.41
CA VAL A 21 0.53 -7.18 16.11
C VAL A 21 -0.23 -8.36 16.72
N CYS A 22 0.50 -9.46 16.93
CA CYS A 22 0.03 -10.58 17.74
C CYS A 22 0.92 -10.70 18.99
N THR A 23 0.31 -10.53 20.15
CA THR A 23 0.99 -10.49 21.44
C THR A 23 1.02 -11.86 22.16
N ALA A 24 0.51 -12.91 21.49
CA ALA A 24 0.62 -14.29 21.97
C ALA A 24 0.87 -15.22 20.78
N PRO A 25 1.60 -16.35 20.98
CA PRO A 25 1.79 -17.37 19.96
C PRO A 25 0.46 -17.89 19.39
N PHE A 26 0.46 -18.27 18.12
CA PHE A 26 -0.70 -18.83 17.45
C PHE A 26 -0.32 -19.99 16.52
N PRO A 27 -1.23 -20.96 16.27
CA PRO A 27 -0.88 -22.22 15.59
C PRO A 27 -0.34 -22.09 14.18
N SER A 28 -0.69 -21.02 13.45
CA SER A 28 -0.26 -20.80 12.06
C SER A 28 1.03 -19.98 11.94
N MET A 29 1.73 -19.70 13.05
CA MET A 29 3.06 -19.10 12.98
C MET A 29 4.02 -20.06 12.25
N PRO A 30 4.77 -19.62 11.22
CA PRO A 30 5.84 -20.44 10.68
C PRO A 30 6.92 -20.66 11.74
N VAL A 31 7.51 -21.85 11.75
CA VAL A 31 8.59 -22.20 12.69
C VAL A 31 9.95 -21.66 12.24
N SER A 32 10.14 -21.47 10.93
CA SER A 32 11.35 -20.94 10.31
C SER A 32 11.09 -20.58 8.85
N PHE A 33 12.05 -19.89 8.22
CA PHE A 33 12.08 -19.72 6.78
C PHE A 33 13.00 -20.74 6.12
N TRP A 34 12.72 -21.06 4.85
CA TRP A 34 13.61 -21.87 4.05
C TRP A 34 14.94 -21.14 3.83
N ASN A 35 16.07 -21.87 3.95
CA ASN A 35 17.42 -21.31 3.89
C ASN A 35 17.69 -20.13 4.86
N ASP A 36 17.25 -20.27 6.11
CA ASP A 36 17.45 -19.31 7.20
C ASP A 36 17.93 -20.05 8.46
N PRO A 37 19.17 -20.65 8.40
CA PRO A 37 19.65 -21.57 9.43
C PRO A 37 19.84 -20.92 10.81
N ASP A 38 20.13 -19.62 10.84
CA ASP A 38 20.26 -18.83 12.07
C ASP A 38 18.97 -18.09 12.47
N GLY A 39 17.91 -18.17 11.65
CA GLY A 39 16.63 -17.50 11.87
C GLY A 39 16.70 -15.98 11.75
N ALA A 40 17.75 -15.43 11.16
CA ALA A 40 17.92 -13.97 11.07
C ALA A 40 16.84 -13.32 10.21
N ARG A 41 16.51 -13.92 9.05
CA ARG A 41 15.44 -13.41 8.16
C ARG A 41 14.07 -13.52 8.81
N TYR A 42 13.81 -14.61 9.53
CA TYR A 42 12.57 -14.80 10.27
C TYR A 42 12.41 -13.75 11.38
N ARG A 43 13.45 -13.51 12.17
CA ARG A 43 13.43 -12.47 13.21
C ARG A 43 13.25 -11.07 12.60
N ALA A 44 13.99 -10.76 11.55
CA ALA A 44 13.88 -9.47 10.86
C ALA A 44 12.45 -9.23 10.31
N ALA A 45 11.81 -10.27 9.77
CA ALA A 45 10.48 -10.16 9.20
C ALA A 45 9.40 -9.87 10.24
N TYR A 46 9.50 -10.45 11.44
CA TYR A 46 8.37 -10.47 12.38
C TYR A 46 8.64 -9.88 13.76
N PHE A 47 9.90 -9.79 14.20
CA PHE A 47 10.24 -9.47 15.60
C PHE A 47 11.27 -8.36 15.76
N GLU A 48 11.78 -7.78 14.66
CA GLU A 48 12.79 -6.73 14.73
C GLU A 48 12.18 -5.42 15.20
N ARG A 49 10.98 -5.09 14.71
CA ARG A 49 10.30 -3.83 15.05
C ARG A 49 9.85 -3.79 16.51
N PHE A 50 9.24 -4.87 16.98
CA PHE A 50 8.76 -5.01 18.36
C PHE A 50 9.31 -6.31 18.96
N PRO A 51 10.40 -6.26 19.74
CA PRO A 51 11.05 -7.45 20.25
C PRO A 51 10.08 -8.34 21.06
N GLY A 52 9.97 -9.62 20.65
CA GLY A 52 9.10 -10.60 21.30
C GLY A 52 7.61 -10.51 20.91
N VAL A 53 7.23 -9.57 20.06
CA VAL A 53 5.86 -9.40 19.57
C VAL A 53 5.83 -9.60 18.06
N TRP A 54 4.91 -10.42 17.57
CA TRP A 54 4.74 -10.66 16.13
C TRP A 54 4.20 -9.42 15.44
N HIS A 55 5.01 -8.78 14.63
CA HIS A 55 4.62 -7.69 13.74
C HIS A 55 4.05 -8.25 12.44
N HIS A 56 2.77 -7.97 12.16
CA HIS A 56 2.08 -8.53 10.99
C HIS A 56 2.44 -7.80 9.69
N GLY A 57 2.75 -6.51 9.79
CA GLY A 57 3.06 -5.66 8.64
C GLY A 57 1.83 -5.08 7.95
N ASP A 58 0.74 -4.98 8.68
CA ASP A 58 -0.47 -4.28 8.26
C ASP A 58 -0.75 -3.08 9.16
N TRP A 59 -1.21 -1.99 8.57
CA TRP A 59 -1.67 -0.78 9.23
C TRP A 59 -3.16 -0.91 9.51
N ALA A 60 -3.55 -0.92 10.77
CA ALA A 60 -4.89 -1.25 11.21
C ALA A 60 -5.36 -0.34 12.35
N GLU A 61 -6.66 -0.32 12.58
CA GLU A 61 -7.32 0.31 13.71
C GLU A 61 -8.23 -0.71 14.39
N LEU A 62 -8.19 -0.76 15.71
CA LEU A 62 -9.07 -1.58 16.54
C LEU A 62 -10.02 -0.64 17.29
N ASP A 63 -11.33 -0.83 17.14
CA ASP A 63 -12.32 -0.02 17.85
C ASP A 63 -12.61 -0.56 19.26
N GLU A 64 -13.36 0.22 20.06
CA GLU A 64 -13.74 -0.12 21.44
C GLU A 64 -14.61 -1.39 21.54
N HIS A 65 -15.22 -1.82 20.44
CA HIS A 65 -16.08 -2.99 20.38
C HIS A 65 -15.34 -4.24 19.85
N GLY A 66 -14.04 -4.12 19.58
CA GLY A 66 -13.21 -5.19 19.00
C GLY A 66 -13.37 -5.35 17.49
N GLY A 67 -14.02 -4.41 16.80
CA GLY A 67 -14.05 -4.33 15.35
C GLY A 67 -12.70 -3.88 14.81
N MET A 68 -12.25 -4.50 13.71
CA MET A 68 -10.96 -4.17 13.09
C MET A 68 -11.15 -3.58 11.71
N ARG A 69 -10.47 -2.48 11.46
CA ARG A 69 -10.35 -1.86 10.13
C ARG A 69 -8.92 -1.98 9.65
N ILE A 70 -8.70 -2.62 8.50
CA ILE A 70 -7.39 -2.66 7.83
C ILE A 70 -7.30 -1.48 6.87
N HIS A 71 -6.26 -0.66 7.02
CA HIS A 71 -5.95 0.50 6.18
C HIS A 71 -5.01 0.16 5.03
N GLY A 72 -4.31 -0.96 5.09
CA GLY A 72 -3.39 -1.46 4.08
C GLY A 72 -2.13 -2.05 4.68
N ARG A 73 -1.13 -2.28 3.83
CA ARG A 73 0.20 -2.72 4.27
C ARG A 73 0.95 -1.56 4.92
N SER A 74 1.65 -1.82 6.03
CA SER A 74 2.47 -0.80 6.71
C SER A 74 3.61 -0.28 5.82
N ASP A 75 4.20 -1.18 5.02
CA ASP A 75 5.29 -0.88 4.09
C ASP A 75 4.82 -0.19 2.79
N ALA A 76 3.51 -0.20 2.51
CA ALA A 76 2.85 0.52 1.41
C ALA A 76 2.12 1.79 1.88
N THR A 77 2.09 2.09 3.18
CA THR A 77 1.49 3.31 3.72
C THR A 77 2.09 4.55 3.07
N LEU A 78 1.22 5.47 2.65
CA LEU A 78 1.57 6.74 2.05
C LEU A 78 1.84 7.78 3.15
N ASN A 79 2.70 8.75 2.88
CA ASN A 79 3.02 9.78 3.86
C ASN A 79 3.16 11.18 3.20
N PRO A 80 2.14 11.67 2.48
CA PRO A 80 2.17 12.99 1.86
C PRO A 80 2.12 14.09 2.93
N GLY A 81 3.11 15.00 2.92
CA GLY A 81 3.16 16.10 3.88
C GLY A 81 3.16 15.65 5.35
N GLY A 82 3.69 14.46 5.65
CA GLY A 82 3.74 13.91 7.01
C GLY A 82 2.45 13.21 7.49
N VAL A 83 1.40 13.16 6.68
CA VAL A 83 0.13 12.50 7.04
C VAL A 83 0.15 11.04 6.59
N ARG A 84 0.03 10.10 7.53
CA ARG A 84 -0.06 8.66 7.22
C ARG A 84 -1.41 8.30 6.66
N ILE A 85 -1.43 7.67 5.47
CA ILE A 85 -2.62 7.28 4.73
C ILE A 85 -2.49 5.82 4.29
N GLY A 86 -3.48 5.01 4.61
CA GLY A 86 -3.57 3.64 4.12
C GLY A 86 -4.05 3.57 2.67
N THR A 87 -3.41 2.74 1.85
CA THR A 87 -3.78 2.57 0.44
C THR A 87 -5.23 2.11 0.26
N ALA A 88 -5.74 1.29 1.18
CA ALA A 88 -7.12 0.80 1.16
C ALA A 88 -8.17 1.91 1.29
N GLU A 89 -7.82 3.04 1.90
CA GLU A 89 -8.73 4.19 2.03
C GLU A 89 -8.99 4.83 0.67
N ILE A 90 -7.96 4.90 -0.18
CA ILE A 90 -8.07 5.40 -1.55
C ILE A 90 -8.79 4.40 -2.43
N TYR A 91 -8.45 3.10 -2.37
CA TYR A 91 -9.09 2.07 -3.17
C TYR A 91 -10.60 2.03 -2.98
N ARG A 92 -11.07 2.08 -1.73
CA ARG A 92 -12.51 2.10 -1.42
C ARG A 92 -13.28 3.21 -2.12
N GLN A 93 -12.65 4.34 -2.38
CA GLN A 93 -13.29 5.45 -3.07
C GLN A 93 -13.16 5.33 -4.58
N VAL A 94 -11.97 5.02 -5.07
CA VAL A 94 -11.69 4.94 -6.51
C VAL A 94 -12.49 3.82 -7.18
N GLU A 95 -12.65 2.67 -6.52
CA GLU A 95 -13.42 1.53 -7.03
C GLU A 95 -14.93 1.76 -7.09
N GLN A 96 -15.44 2.83 -6.46
CA GLN A 96 -16.83 3.26 -6.62
C GLN A 96 -17.08 4.06 -7.91
N VAL A 97 -16.02 4.50 -8.61
CA VAL A 97 -16.15 5.20 -9.89
C VAL A 97 -16.44 4.18 -10.99
N PRO A 98 -17.60 4.24 -11.67
CA PRO A 98 -18.05 3.15 -12.56
C PRO A 98 -17.11 2.83 -13.71
N GLU A 99 -16.34 3.79 -14.19
CA GLU A 99 -15.38 3.65 -15.28
C GLU A 99 -14.11 2.91 -14.87
N VAL A 100 -13.80 2.88 -13.57
CA VAL A 100 -12.62 2.19 -13.04
C VAL A 100 -12.90 0.70 -12.88
N LEU A 101 -12.08 -0.12 -13.50
CA LEU A 101 -12.13 -1.57 -13.34
C LEU A 101 -11.25 -2.02 -12.18
N GLU A 102 -10.05 -1.44 -12.08
CA GLU A 102 -9.05 -1.75 -11.05
C GLU A 102 -8.19 -0.52 -10.80
N SER A 103 -7.59 -0.46 -9.63
CA SER A 103 -6.69 0.63 -9.27
C SER A 103 -5.48 0.13 -8.47
N LEU A 104 -4.38 0.89 -8.57
CA LEU A 104 -3.17 0.69 -7.78
C LEU A 104 -2.63 2.07 -7.37
N VAL A 105 -2.30 2.23 -6.10
CA VAL A 105 -1.77 3.50 -5.59
C VAL A 105 -0.37 3.29 -5.00
N ILE A 106 0.51 4.25 -5.25
CA ILE A 106 1.84 4.30 -4.64
C ILE A 106 2.15 5.71 -4.13
N GLY A 107 3.08 5.78 -3.18
CA GLY A 107 3.79 7.01 -2.87
C GLY A 107 5.03 7.15 -3.76
N GLN A 108 5.11 8.22 -4.53
CA GLN A 108 6.31 8.59 -5.25
C GLN A 108 7.07 9.66 -4.48
N THR A 109 8.32 9.40 -4.16
CA THR A 109 9.22 10.38 -3.56
C THR A 109 9.58 11.44 -4.59
N ILE A 110 9.39 12.71 -4.24
CA ILE A 110 9.73 13.87 -5.07
C ILE A 110 10.59 14.87 -4.27
N PRO A 111 11.50 15.62 -4.92
CA PRO A 111 12.18 16.74 -4.27
C PRO A 111 11.16 17.82 -3.86
N ASP A 112 11.30 18.40 -2.68
CA ASP A 112 10.41 19.47 -2.19
C ASP A 112 11.15 20.80 -1.91
N GLY A 113 12.43 20.89 -2.29
CA GLY A 113 13.27 22.05 -2.07
C GLY A 113 13.93 22.11 -0.69
N THR A 114 13.43 21.35 0.29
CA THR A 114 13.99 21.24 1.65
C THR A 114 14.48 19.84 1.97
N GLY A 115 14.13 18.88 1.13
CA GLY A 115 14.44 17.46 1.25
C GLY A 115 13.66 16.64 0.24
N SER A 116 12.74 15.84 0.72
CA SER A 116 11.84 15.06 -0.14
C SER A 116 10.45 14.95 0.50
N ASP A 117 9.42 15.03 -0.34
CA ASP A 117 8.04 14.75 0.02
C ASP A 117 7.53 13.52 -0.75
N VAL A 118 6.37 13.03 -0.38
CA VAL A 118 5.69 11.92 -1.05
C VAL A 118 4.44 12.43 -1.75
N ARG A 119 4.36 12.25 -3.06
CA ARG A 119 3.11 12.48 -3.78
C ARG A 119 2.36 11.18 -4.01
N ILE A 120 1.05 11.23 -3.92
CA ILE A 120 0.17 10.10 -4.23
C ILE A 120 0.04 9.98 -5.75
N VAL A 121 0.39 8.81 -6.27
CA VAL A 121 0.19 8.43 -7.68
C VAL A 121 -0.82 7.31 -7.73
N LEU A 122 -1.90 7.53 -8.45
CA LEU A 122 -2.95 6.55 -8.69
C LEU A 122 -2.83 6.04 -10.13
N PHE A 123 -2.70 4.74 -10.29
CA PHE A 123 -2.84 4.06 -11.56
C PHE A 123 -4.24 3.46 -11.66
N VAL A 124 -4.89 3.62 -12.80
CA VAL A 124 -6.21 3.08 -13.05
C VAL A 124 -6.22 2.22 -14.32
N ARG A 125 -6.80 1.04 -14.19
CA ARG A 125 -7.24 0.25 -15.33
C ARG A 125 -8.71 0.54 -15.55
N LEU A 126 -9.05 1.05 -16.71
CA LEU A 126 -10.41 1.46 -17.04
C LEU A 126 -11.17 0.34 -17.75
N ARG A 127 -12.49 0.42 -17.75
CA ARG A 127 -13.35 -0.47 -18.53
C ARG A 127 -13.10 -0.29 -20.01
N GLU A 128 -13.40 -1.32 -20.78
CA GLU A 128 -13.24 -1.31 -22.24
C GLU A 128 -13.99 -0.11 -22.87
N GLY A 129 -13.34 0.55 -23.80
CA GLY A 129 -13.89 1.72 -24.50
C GLY A 129 -13.79 3.05 -23.73
N VAL A 130 -13.35 3.02 -22.47
CA VAL A 130 -13.15 4.25 -21.66
C VAL A 130 -11.69 4.70 -21.72
N GLN A 131 -11.48 6.00 -21.86
CA GLN A 131 -10.17 6.64 -21.77
C GLN A 131 -10.11 7.63 -20.63
N LEU A 132 -8.94 7.77 -20.04
CA LEU A 132 -8.70 8.72 -18.96
C LEU A 132 -8.52 10.13 -19.51
N ASP A 133 -9.62 10.85 -19.61
CA ASP A 133 -9.61 12.28 -19.92
C ASP A 133 -9.52 13.15 -18.65
N GLU A 134 -9.43 14.46 -18.81
CA GLU A 134 -9.34 15.38 -17.68
C GLU A 134 -10.64 15.41 -16.86
N ALA A 135 -11.80 15.25 -17.51
CA ALA A 135 -13.10 15.21 -16.82
C ALA A 135 -13.18 13.99 -15.86
N LEU A 136 -12.70 12.83 -16.28
CA LEU A 136 -12.65 11.63 -15.44
C LEU A 136 -11.63 11.79 -14.31
N ARG A 137 -10.45 12.38 -14.58
CA ARG A 137 -9.47 12.68 -13.52
C ARG A 137 -10.07 13.58 -12.45
N GLU A 138 -10.73 14.67 -12.82
CA GLU A 138 -11.34 15.57 -11.87
C GLU A 138 -12.51 14.92 -11.10
N ARG A 139 -13.31 14.06 -11.72
CA ARG A 139 -14.34 13.30 -11.01
C ARG A 139 -13.75 12.36 -9.97
N ILE A 140 -12.67 11.64 -10.31
CA ILE A 140 -11.97 10.76 -9.35
C ILE A 140 -11.43 11.61 -8.19
N ARG A 141 -10.76 12.74 -8.46
CA ARG A 141 -10.23 13.64 -7.42
C ARG A 141 -11.35 14.20 -6.53
N ALA A 142 -12.44 14.66 -7.12
CA ALA A 142 -13.57 15.19 -6.40
C ALA A 142 -14.22 14.12 -5.51
N HIS A 143 -14.40 12.90 -6.05
CA HIS A 143 -14.97 11.78 -5.31
C HIS A 143 -14.09 11.40 -4.09
N VAL A 144 -12.80 11.24 -4.27
CA VAL A 144 -11.86 10.95 -3.17
C VAL A 144 -11.85 12.07 -2.13
N ARG A 145 -11.86 13.34 -2.57
CA ARG A 145 -11.90 14.50 -1.65
C ARG A 145 -13.17 14.52 -0.80
N ALA A 146 -14.30 14.20 -1.40
CA ALA A 146 -15.60 14.25 -0.73
C ALA A 146 -15.82 13.09 0.26
N HIS A 147 -15.28 11.90 -0.02
CA HIS A 147 -15.59 10.69 0.73
C HIS A 147 -14.40 10.16 1.59
N ALA A 148 -13.22 10.73 1.45
CA ALA A 148 -12.08 10.50 2.33
C ALA A 148 -11.60 11.82 2.93
N SER A 149 -10.57 12.45 2.32
CA SER A 149 -10.13 13.81 2.72
C SER A 149 -9.28 14.44 1.62
N PRO A 150 -8.97 15.76 1.72
CA PRO A 150 -8.05 16.42 0.80
C PRO A 150 -6.66 15.78 0.73
N HIS A 151 -6.17 15.19 1.82
CA HIS A 151 -4.87 14.52 1.88
C HIS A 151 -4.82 13.22 1.08
N HIS A 152 -5.95 12.56 0.83
CA HIS A 152 -6.07 11.33 0.05
C HIS A 152 -6.08 11.56 -1.46
N VAL A 153 -6.26 12.81 -1.91
CA VAL A 153 -6.44 13.14 -3.33
C VAL A 153 -5.17 12.85 -4.13
N PRO A 154 -5.22 11.98 -5.16
CA PRO A 154 -4.05 11.68 -5.98
C PRO A 154 -3.56 12.91 -6.75
N ARG A 155 -2.27 13.19 -6.63
CA ARG A 155 -1.62 14.29 -7.37
C ARG A 155 -1.46 13.96 -8.85
N LYS A 156 -1.19 12.68 -9.14
CA LYS A 156 -1.11 12.13 -10.51
C LYS A 156 -2.08 10.97 -10.65
N ILE A 157 -2.79 10.90 -11.77
CA ILE A 157 -3.65 9.78 -12.15
C ILE A 157 -3.24 9.34 -13.55
N VAL A 158 -2.85 8.08 -13.69
CA VAL A 158 -2.30 7.52 -14.91
C VAL A 158 -3.11 6.28 -15.32
N GLN A 159 -3.50 6.19 -16.58
CA GLN A 159 -4.13 4.99 -17.13
C GLN A 159 -3.08 3.94 -17.49
N VAL A 160 -3.33 2.70 -17.10
CA VAL A 160 -2.49 1.53 -17.44
C VAL A 160 -3.34 0.44 -18.07
N ALA A 161 -2.73 -0.37 -18.92
CA ALA A 161 -3.43 -1.48 -19.57
C ALA A 161 -3.66 -2.68 -18.63
N ASP A 162 -2.77 -2.87 -17.64
CA ASP A 162 -2.84 -3.98 -16.70
C ASP A 162 -2.17 -3.60 -15.37
N ILE A 163 -2.51 -4.33 -14.29
CA ILE A 163 -1.95 -4.14 -12.95
C ILE A 163 -1.27 -5.44 -12.52
N PRO A 164 0.01 -5.39 -12.06
CA PRO A 164 0.74 -6.57 -11.66
C PRO A 164 0.16 -7.19 -10.38
N ARG A 165 0.05 -8.53 -10.39
CA ARG A 165 -0.53 -9.32 -9.31
C ARG A 165 0.36 -10.50 -8.96
N THR A 166 0.30 -10.91 -7.71
CA THR A 166 0.86 -12.19 -7.29
C THR A 166 0.07 -13.36 -7.88
N ILE A 167 0.64 -14.57 -7.86
CA ILE A 167 -0.05 -15.81 -8.24
C ILE A 167 -1.33 -16.01 -7.41
N SER A 168 -1.38 -15.51 -6.18
CA SER A 168 -2.58 -15.52 -5.33
C SER A 168 -3.57 -14.37 -5.61
N GLY A 169 -3.35 -13.56 -6.65
CA GLY A 169 -4.24 -12.49 -7.10
C GLY A 169 -4.11 -11.16 -6.35
N LYS A 170 -3.15 -11.01 -5.44
CA LYS A 170 -2.95 -9.76 -4.69
C LYS A 170 -2.19 -8.73 -5.53
N ILE A 171 -2.61 -7.48 -5.47
CA ILE A 171 -1.93 -6.32 -6.05
C ILE A 171 -0.55 -6.13 -5.41
N THR A 172 0.43 -5.71 -6.22
CA THR A 172 1.84 -5.61 -5.80
C THR A 172 2.32 -4.15 -5.80
N GLU A 173 1.82 -3.36 -4.88
CA GLU A 173 2.13 -1.92 -4.73
C GLU A 173 3.63 -1.66 -4.61
N LEU A 174 4.33 -2.44 -3.79
CA LEU A 174 5.77 -2.28 -3.56
C LEU A 174 6.58 -2.53 -4.82
N ALA A 175 6.21 -3.55 -5.62
CA ALA A 175 6.88 -3.84 -6.88
C ALA A 175 6.73 -2.69 -7.87
N VAL A 176 5.53 -2.12 -7.99
CA VAL A 176 5.27 -0.95 -8.84
C VAL A 176 6.01 0.28 -8.33
N ARG A 177 6.00 0.52 -7.02
CA ARG A 177 6.76 1.61 -6.40
C ARG A 177 8.27 1.50 -6.74
N ASP A 178 8.83 0.30 -6.63
CA ASP A 178 10.24 0.09 -6.93
C ASP A 178 10.55 0.34 -8.42
N VAL A 179 9.68 -0.12 -9.34
CA VAL A 179 9.80 0.17 -10.78
C VAL A 179 9.77 1.67 -11.07
N VAL A 180 8.80 2.39 -10.52
CA VAL A 180 8.66 3.86 -10.70
C VAL A 180 9.89 4.62 -10.20
N HIS A 181 10.55 4.11 -9.15
CA HIS A 181 11.79 4.71 -8.62
C HIS A 181 13.08 4.15 -9.26
N GLY A 182 13.00 3.32 -10.30
CA GLY A 182 14.16 2.71 -10.95
C GLY A 182 14.92 1.71 -10.07
N ARG A 183 14.25 1.13 -9.07
CA ARG A 183 14.84 0.16 -8.14
C ARG A 183 14.63 -1.27 -8.66
N PRO A 184 15.51 -2.21 -8.31
CA PRO A 184 15.30 -3.61 -8.65
C PRO A 184 14.10 -4.19 -7.88
N VAL A 185 13.20 -4.85 -8.62
CA VAL A 185 12.06 -5.55 -8.01
C VAL A 185 12.50 -6.90 -7.48
N ARG A 186 12.12 -7.20 -6.25
CA ARG A 186 12.36 -8.48 -5.60
C ARG A 186 11.18 -9.44 -5.85
N ASN A 187 11.45 -10.75 -5.83
CA ASN A 187 10.44 -11.82 -5.91
C ASN A 187 9.52 -11.74 -7.15
N THR A 188 10.05 -11.42 -8.31
CA THR A 188 9.31 -11.39 -9.58
C THR A 188 8.69 -12.75 -9.93
N ASP A 189 9.28 -13.86 -9.46
CA ASP A 189 8.77 -15.22 -9.64
C ASP A 189 7.42 -15.47 -8.93
N ALA A 190 7.07 -14.63 -7.97
CA ALA A 190 5.77 -14.68 -7.28
C ALA A 190 4.65 -13.97 -8.05
N LEU A 191 4.96 -13.31 -9.18
CA LEU A 191 3.99 -12.58 -9.97
C LEU A 191 3.32 -13.49 -11.01
N ALA A 192 2.01 -13.35 -11.15
CA ALA A 192 1.23 -14.03 -12.19
C ALA A 192 1.44 -13.37 -13.58
N ASN A 193 1.66 -12.06 -13.61
CA ASN A 193 1.82 -11.25 -14.81
C ASN A 193 3.03 -10.28 -14.71
N PRO A 194 4.26 -10.79 -14.61
CA PRO A 194 5.45 -9.95 -14.38
C PRO A 194 5.68 -8.91 -15.49
N ALA A 195 5.26 -9.20 -16.74
CA ALA A 195 5.34 -8.25 -17.86
C ALA A 195 4.52 -6.96 -17.62
N ALA A 196 3.49 -6.99 -16.76
CA ALA A 196 2.72 -5.80 -16.43
C ALA A 196 3.57 -4.73 -15.73
N LEU A 197 4.69 -5.10 -15.08
CA LEU A 197 5.61 -4.14 -14.47
C LEU A 197 6.23 -3.17 -15.47
N ASP A 198 6.41 -3.57 -16.73
CA ASP A 198 7.00 -2.73 -17.77
C ASP A 198 6.10 -1.54 -18.13
N LEU A 199 4.79 -1.63 -17.87
CA LEU A 199 3.83 -0.53 -18.05
C LEU A 199 4.06 0.65 -17.09
N PHE A 200 4.87 0.48 -16.07
CA PHE A 200 5.13 1.49 -15.03
C PHE A 200 6.54 2.11 -15.13
N ARG A 201 7.32 1.70 -16.16
CA ARG A 201 8.68 2.21 -16.36
C ARG A 201 8.65 3.55 -17.08
N ASP A 202 9.49 4.47 -16.65
CA ASP A 202 9.83 5.73 -17.32
C ASP A 202 8.63 6.55 -17.81
N LEU A 203 7.52 6.50 -17.08
CA LEU A 203 6.27 7.19 -17.43
C LEU A 203 6.48 8.71 -17.52
N PRO A 204 6.20 9.34 -18.69
CA PRO A 204 6.34 10.78 -18.86
C PRO A 204 5.49 11.59 -17.88
N GLU A 205 4.30 11.09 -17.52
CA GLU A 205 3.35 11.71 -16.60
C GLU A 205 3.92 11.87 -15.18
N LEU A 206 4.92 11.07 -14.84
CA LEU A 206 5.58 11.07 -13.52
C LEU A 206 6.87 11.88 -13.48
N ARG A 207 7.31 12.41 -14.62
CA ARG A 207 8.40 13.38 -14.69
C ARG A 207 7.84 14.77 -14.39
N ASP A 208 8.45 15.50 -13.52
CA ASP A 208 8.13 16.93 -13.27
C ASP A 208 9.14 17.83 -13.93
#